data_7c5ac241c9714061c72dcf8fd7214a72
#
_entry.id   7c5ac241c9714061c72dcf8fd7214a72
#
_cell.length_a   1.000
_cell.length_b   1.000
_cell.length_c   1.000
_cell.angle_alpha   90.00
_cell.angle_beta   90.00
_cell.angle_gamma   90.00
#
_symmetry.space_group_name_H-M   'P 1'
#
loop_
_entity.id
_entity.type
_entity.pdbx_description
1 polymer ?
#
loop_
_entity_poly.entity_id
_entity_poly.type
_entity_poly.pdbx_seq_one_letter_code
_entity_poly.pdbx_strand_id
1 'polypeptide(L)'
;MKNLFLEIGNTNINYLLREGKKVVKKGKIPVCEYLQILTVVKKYRPQNVIIASVVPHVEVEFSRKLKKDSGIRVVKIGQDVIVPIRNRYTQPEKVGIDRLLNAYYIKEKFSLPAICIDLGTAITIDVISPLGEFCGGLIFPGVKLCYDVLGEKTSLLPHLEPQKLHLRTYGRNTEECLHLGIIGGISNLLDLSLIHI
;
A
#
# COMPACT_ATOMS: atom_id res chain seq x y z
N MET A 1 -9.23 19.74 16.67
CA MET A 1 -7.96 19.02 16.76
C MET A 1 -7.59 18.54 15.35
N LYS A 2 -6.38 18.89 14.89
CA LYS A 2 -5.86 18.50 13.57
C LYS A 2 -4.99 17.25 13.68
N ASN A 3 -5.32 16.26 12.90
CA ASN A 3 -4.60 14.99 12.81
C ASN A 3 -4.07 14.78 11.37
N LEU A 4 -2.81 14.49 11.25
CA LEU A 4 -2.17 14.11 9.99
C LEU A 4 -1.95 12.60 10.00
N PHE A 5 -2.55 11.90 9.07
CA PHE A 5 -2.39 10.47 8.85
C PHE A 5 -1.42 10.28 7.70
N LEU A 6 -0.44 9.41 7.89
CA LEU A 6 0.58 9.06 6.90
C LEU A 6 0.60 7.55 6.72
N GLU A 7 0.48 7.13 5.49
CA GLU A 7 0.77 5.77 5.05
C GLU A 7 2.07 5.82 4.23
N ILE A 8 3.12 5.20 4.75
CA ILE A 8 4.46 5.19 4.12
C ILE A 8 4.67 3.84 3.46
N GLY A 9 4.44 3.79 2.15
CA GLY A 9 4.69 2.64 1.29
C GLY A 9 6.08 2.71 0.62
N ASN A 10 6.45 1.62 -0.08
CA ASN A 10 7.76 1.51 -0.75
C ASN A 10 7.96 2.53 -1.88
N THR A 11 6.92 2.93 -2.58
CA THR A 11 6.98 3.88 -3.70
C THR A 11 6.49 5.25 -3.31
N ASN A 12 5.44 5.33 -2.52
CA ASN A 12 4.76 6.59 -2.22
C ASN A 12 4.40 6.70 -0.74
N ILE A 13 4.18 7.95 -0.32
CA ILE A 13 3.55 8.32 0.95
C ILE A 13 2.19 8.93 0.62
N ASN A 14 1.13 8.30 1.09
CA ASN A 14 -0.20 8.87 1.09
C ASN A 14 -0.40 9.65 2.39
N TYR A 15 -0.99 10.85 2.31
CA TYR A 15 -1.28 11.62 3.50
C TYR A 15 -2.70 12.19 3.49
N LEU A 16 -3.28 12.25 4.68
CA LEU A 16 -4.60 12.81 4.95
C LEU A 16 -4.56 13.68 6.20
N LEU A 17 -4.81 14.98 6.03
CA LEU A 17 -4.99 15.90 7.14
C LEU A 17 -6.48 16.12 7.42
N ARG A 18 -6.90 15.87 8.66
CA ARG A 18 -8.28 16.07 9.12
C ARG A 18 -8.34 17.03 10.31
N GLU A 19 -9.40 17.79 10.37
CA GLU A 19 -9.82 18.58 11.54
C GLU A 19 -11.20 18.09 11.98
N GLY A 20 -11.24 17.32 13.05
CA GLY A 20 -12.42 16.55 13.41
C GLY A 20 -12.84 15.59 12.28
N LYS A 21 -14.07 15.71 11.77
CA LYS A 21 -14.58 14.92 10.64
C LYS A 21 -14.22 15.52 9.27
N LYS A 22 -13.79 16.79 9.21
CA LYS A 22 -13.50 17.49 7.95
C LYS A 22 -12.13 17.13 7.39
N VAL A 23 -12.07 16.75 6.12
CA VAL A 23 -10.82 16.61 5.37
C VAL A 23 -10.34 18.01 4.98
N VAL A 24 -9.14 18.38 5.44
CA VAL A 24 -8.52 19.68 5.18
C VAL A 24 -7.58 19.60 3.97
N LYS A 25 -6.82 18.51 3.89
CA LYS A 25 -5.85 18.27 2.81
C LYS A 25 -5.63 16.78 2.66
N LYS A 26 -5.45 16.32 1.44
CA LYS A 26 -4.96 14.98 1.12
C LYS A 26 -3.97 15.08 -0.04
N GLY A 27 -3.11 14.10 -0.17
CA GLY A 27 -2.16 14.03 -1.29
C GLY A 27 -1.33 12.77 -1.23
N LYS A 28 -0.48 12.66 -2.25
CA LYS A 28 0.45 11.57 -2.45
C LYS A 28 1.78 12.17 -2.91
N ILE A 29 2.89 11.69 -2.38
CA ILE A 29 4.24 12.09 -2.78
C ILE A 29 5.12 10.86 -2.92
N PRO A 30 6.16 10.87 -3.76
CA PRO A 30 7.16 9.81 -3.81
C PRO A 30 7.84 9.61 -2.46
N VAL A 31 8.12 8.35 -2.08
CA VAL A 31 8.78 8.06 -0.81
C VAL A 31 10.19 8.68 -0.72
N CYS A 32 10.91 8.78 -1.83
CA CYS A 32 12.22 9.45 -1.88
C CYS A 32 12.15 10.96 -1.54
N GLU A 33 10.97 11.57 -1.67
CA GLU A 33 10.72 12.98 -1.36
C GLU A 33 10.00 13.18 0.00
N TYR A 34 10.07 12.19 0.90
CA TYR A 34 9.32 12.17 2.16
C TYR A 34 9.47 13.46 3.00
N LEU A 35 10.57 14.20 2.82
CA LEU A 35 10.79 15.48 3.51
C LEU A 35 9.77 16.57 3.13
N GLN A 36 9.12 16.46 1.98
CA GLN A 36 8.06 17.39 1.58
C GLN A 36 6.87 17.36 2.55
N ILE A 37 6.64 16.25 3.26
CA ILE A 37 5.60 16.19 4.31
C ILE A 37 5.87 17.21 5.43
N LEU A 38 7.14 17.55 5.70
CA LEU A 38 7.46 18.56 6.71
C LEU A 38 6.90 19.95 6.34
N THR A 39 6.72 20.24 5.04
CA THR A 39 6.08 21.50 4.61
C THR A 39 4.59 21.50 4.97
N VAL A 40 3.92 20.35 4.84
CA VAL A 40 2.53 20.16 5.27
C VAL A 40 2.43 20.31 6.79
N VAL A 41 3.34 19.68 7.54
CA VAL A 41 3.39 19.79 9.00
C VAL A 41 3.59 21.25 9.44
N LYS A 42 4.57 21.95 8.88
CA LYS A 42 4.86 23.36 9.19
C LYS A 42 3.67 24.28 8.87
N LYS A 43 3.02 24.07 7.72
CA LYS A 43 1.90 24.90 7.27
C LYS A 43 0.65 24.72 8.12
N TYR A 44 0.31 23.47 8.46
CA TYR A 44 -0.99 23.15 9.08
C TYR A 44 -0.91 22.90 10.57
N ARG A 45 0.29 22.69 11.13
CA ARG A 45 0.58 22.46 12.55
C ARG A 45 -0.37 21.44 13.18
N PRO A 46 -0.38 20.16 12.72
CA PRO A 46 -1.20 19.13 13.34
C PRO A 46 -0.76 18.85 14.76
N GLN A 47 -1.72 18.58 15.67
CA GLN A 47 -1.41 18.16 17.04
C GLN A 47 -0.91 16.70 17.07
N ASN A 48 -1.45 15.85 16.19
CA ASN A 48 -1.03 14.46 16.08
C ASN A 48 -0.61 14.12 14.66
N VAL A 49 0.44 13.32 14.55
CA VAL A 49 0.87 12.66 13.31
C VAL A 49 0.80 11.16 13.54
N ILE A 50 -0.09 10.49 12.83
CA ILE A 50 -0.34 9.05 12.91
C ILE A 50 0.34 8.41 11.71
N ILE A 51 1.23 7.46 11.95
CA ILE A 51 2.08 6.84 10.93
C ILE A 51 1.78 5.34 10.86
N ALA A 52 1.44 4.86 9.66
CA ALA A 52 1.50 3.46 9.26
C ALA A 52 2.60 3.32 8.22
N SER A 53 3.59 2.48 8.45
CA SER A 53 4.78 2.40 7.57
C SER A 53 5.24 0.98 7.34
N VAL A 54 5.58 0.67 6.09
CA VAL A 54 6.33 -0.54 5.69
C VAL A 54 7.76 -0.20 5.25
N VAL A 55 8.22 1.04 5.54
CA VAL A 55 9.58 1.54 5.21
C VAL A 55 10.27 2.05 6.47
N PRO A 56 10.90 1.17 7.26
CA PRO A 56 11.40 1.50 8.60
C PRO A 56 12.38 2.68 8.66
N HIS A 57 13.32 2.77 7.69
CA HIS A 57 14.31 3.84 7.68
C HIS A 57 13.69 5.24 7.49
N VAL A 58 12.68 5.37 6.60
CA VAL A 58 11.95 6.62 6.41
C VAL A 58 11.13 6.96 7.64
N GLU A 59 10.45 5.97 8.24
CA GLU A 59 9.68 6.16 9.46
C GLU A 59 10.54 6.68 10.62
N VAL A 60 11.68 6.06 10.86
CA VAL A 60 12.60 6.46 11.96
C VAL A 60 13.11 7.87 11.75
N GLU A 61 13.61 8.18 10.56
CA GLU A 61 14.17 9.50 10.27
C GLU A 61 13.12 10.60 10.33
N PHE A 62 11.94 10.34 9.75
CA PHE A 62 10.83 11.28 9.78
C PHE A 62 10.32 11.53 11.20
N SER A 63 10.13 10.46 11.99
CA SER A 63 9.72 10.58 13.39
C SER A 63 10.73 11.38 14.22
N ARG A 64 12.04 11.20 13.98
CA ARG A 64 13.10 11.98 14.64
C ARG A 64 13.01 13.47 14.32
N LYS A 65 12.72 13.81 13.04
CA LYS A 65 12.57 15.20 12.62
C LYS A 65 11.32 15.86 13.24
N LEU A 66 10.22 15.11 13.33
CA LEU A 66 8.98 15.60 13.97
C LEU A 66 9.13 15.82 15.47
N LYS A 67 9.85 14.95 16.18
CA LYS A 67 10.08 15.09 17.63
C LYS A 67 10.88 16.33 18.01
N LYS A 68 11.60 16.95 17.07
CA LYS A 68 12.29 18.23 17.29
C LYS A 68 11.31 19.41 17.33
N ASP A 69 10.12 19.27 16.78
CA ASP A 69 9.04 20.27 16.86
C ASP A 69 8.25 20.02 18.16
N SER A 70 8.49 20.87 19.17
CA SER A 70 7.80 20.79 20.44
C SER A 70 6.29 20.99 20.24
N GLY A 71 5.50 19.96 20.60
CA GLY A 71 4.03 20.01 20.57
C GLY A 71 3.35 19.04 19.60
N ILE A 72 4.09 18.30 18.79
CA ILE A 72 3.50 17.28 17.90
C ILE A 72 3.61 15.89 18.57
N ARG A 73 2.46 15.26 18.77
CA ARG A 73 2.41 13.85 19.20
C ARG A 73 2.51 12.95 17.97
N VAL A 74 3.56 12.14 17.90
CA VAL A 74 3.73 11.10 16.88
C VAL A 74 3.23 9.78 17.43
N VAL A 75 2.36 9.11 16.67
CA VAL A 75 1.77 7.79 17.00
C VAL A 75 2.06 6.84 15.84
N LYS A 76 2.68 5.71 16.11
CA LYS A 76 3.03 4.67 15.15
C LYS A 76 2.08 3.49 15.26
N ILE A 77 1.37 3.20 14.18
CA ILE A 77 0.51 2.03 14.12
C ILE A 77 1.37 0.77 14.02
N GLY A 78 1.03 -0.24 14.80
CA GLY A 78 1.80 -1.48 14.94
C GLY A 78 2.84 -1.44 16.07
N GLN A 79 3.17 -0.25 16.61
CA GLN A 79 4.09 -0.07 17.73
C GLN A 79 3.38 0.55 18.94
N ASP A 80 2.91 1.81 18.81
CA ASP A 80 2.21 2.52 19.87
C ASP A 80 0.72 2.14 19.94
N VAL A 81 0.14 1.76 18.81
CA VAL A 81 -1.25 1.30 18.68
C VAL A 81 -1.28 0.02 17.87
N ILE A 82 -1.78 -1.04 18.45
CA ILE A 82 -1.95 -2.34 17.80
C ILE A 82 -3.25 -2.32 16.98
N VAL A 83 -3.20 -2.86 15.75
CA VAL A 83 -4.41 -3.07 14.93
C VAL A 83 -5.25 -4.17 15.58
N PRO A 84 -6.53 -3.94 15.94
CA PRO A 84 -7.33 -4.90 16.72
C PRO A 84 -7.93 -5.99 15.81
N ILE A 85 -7.06 -6.74 15.15
CA ILE A 85 -7.39 -7.90 14.33
C ILE A 85 -6.57 -9.10 14.78
N ARG A 86 -7.23 -10.26 14.92
CA ARG A 86 -6.49 -11.49 15.18
C ARG A 86 -5.73 -11.89 13.92
N ASN A 87 -4.41 -12.01 14.07
CA ASN A 87 -3.50 -12.37 12.99
C ASN A 87 -3.14 -13.86 13.13
N ARG A 88 -3.49 -14.67 12.12
CA ARG A 88 -3.21 -16.13 12.07
C ARG A 88 -1.94 -16.46 11.29
N TYR A 89 -1.16 -15.45 10.91
CA TYR A 89 0.11 -15.65 10.22
C TYR A 89 1.09 -16.41 11.12
N THR A 90 1.90 -17.30 10.57
CA THR A 90 2.88 -18.11 11.33
C THR A 90 3.89 -17.23 12.06
N GLN A 91 4.23 -16.07 11.47
CA GLN A 91 5.10 -15.04 12.04
C GLN A 91 4.37 -13.70 11.99
N PRO A 92 3.50 -13.43 12.97
CA PRO A 92 2.59 -12.27 12.94
C PRO A 92 3.30 -10.92 12.80
N GLU A 93 4.52 -10.81 13.34
CA GLU A 93 5.35 -9.61 13.31
C GLU A 93 5.92 -9.28 11.92
N LYS A 94 5.87 -10.24 10.98
CA LYS A 94 6.33 -10.06 9.60
C LYS A 94 5.24 -9.57 8.64
N VAL A 95 4.01 -9.48 9.09
CA VAL A 95 2.93 -8.96 8.24
C VAL A 95 3.04 -7.45 8.12
N GLY A 96 3.01 -6.94 6.91
CA GLY A 96 2.97 -5.51 6.66
C GLY A 96 1.77 -4.85 7.34
N ILE A 97 2.01 -3.70 7.97
CA ILE A 97 0.96 -2.98 8.71
C ILE A 97 -0.18 -2.51 7.80
N ASP A 98 0.11 -2.22 6.54
CA ASP A 98 -0.84 -1.89 5.48
C ASP A 98 -1.87 -3.02 5.27
N ARG A 99 -1.40 -4.27 5.18
CA ARG A 99 -2.28 -5.45 5.03
C ARG A 99 -3.19 -5.64 6.25
N LEU A 100 -2.65 -5.47 7.46
CA LEU A 100 -3.46 -5.57 8.69
C LEU A 100 -4.49 -4.45 8.80
N LEU A 101 -4.15 -3.23 8.40
CA LEU A 101 -5.09 -2.10 8.37
C LEU A 101 -6.20 -2.30 7.35
N ASN A 102 -5.86 -2.80 6.14
CA ASN A 102 -6.84 -3.15 5.12
C ASN A 102 -7.79 -4.23 5.63
N ALA A 103 -7.25 -5.32 6.20
CA ALA A 103 -8.05 -6.40 6.76
C ALA A 103 -8.95 -5.95 7.93
N TYR A 104 -8.44 -5.09 8.82
CA TYR A 104 -9.23 -4.50 9.89
C TYR A 104 -10.36 -3.62 9.34
N TYR A 105 -10.08 -2.79 8.34
CA TYR A 105 -11.11 -1.98 7.69
C TYR A 105 -12.21 -2.82 7.06
N ILE A 106 -11.84 -3.91 6.36
CA ILE A 106 -12.79 -4.87 5.78
C ILE A 106 -13.66 -5.49 6.89
N LYS A 107 -13.05 -5.99 7.97
CA LYS A 107 -13.77 -6.55 9.12
C LYS A 107 -14.82 -5.59 9.69
N GLU A 108 -14.51 -4.30 9.77
CA GLU A 108 -15.39 -3.29 10.36
C GLU A 108 -16.49 -2.78 9.40
N LYS A 109 -16.33 -2.94 8.09
CA LYS A 109 -17.18 -2.27 7.10
C LYS A 109 -17.91 -3.17 6.13
N PHE A 110 -17.50 -4.43 6.02
CA PHE A 110 -18.02 -5.34 5.00
C PHE A 110 -18.49 -6.66 5.62
N SER A 111 -19.26 -7.42 4.84
CA SER A 111 -19.66 -8.78 5.19
C SER A 111 -18.46 -9.72 5.15
N LEU A 112 -18.46 -10.71 6.04
CA LEU A 112 -17.43 -11.74 6.15
C LEU A 112 -17.99 -13.12 5.78
N PRO A 113 -17.19 -14.07 5.24
CA PRO A 113 -15.77 -13.91 4.92
C PRO A 113 -15.53 -12.92 3.78
N ALA A 114 -14.30 -12.41 3.66
CA ALA A 114 -13.96 -11.45 2.62
C ALA A 114 -12.53 -11.64 2.11
N ILE A 115 -12.30 -11.17 0.88
CA ILE A 115 -10.97 -11.06 0.26
C ILE A 115 -10.69 -9.59 0.02
N CYS A 116 -9.50 -9.14 0.41
CA CYS A 116 -9.00 -7.81 0.12
C CYS A 116 -7.92 -7.89 -0.95
N ILE A 117 -8.11 -7.20 -2.07
CA ILE A 117 -7.11 -7.09 -3.14
C ILE A 117 -6.58 -5.65 -3.12
N ASP A 118 -5.28 -5.51 -2.90
CA ASP A 118 -4.58 -4.23 -2.98
C ASP A 118 -3.66 -4.22 -4.20
N LEU A 119 -3.89 -3.27 -5.11
CA LEU A 119 -3.17 -3.13 -6.37
C LEU A 119 -2.14 -2.00 -6.24
N GLY A 120 -1.00 -2.31 -5.64
CA GLY A 120 0.09 -1.37 -5.40
C GLY A 120 1.39 -1.73 -6.12
N THR A 121 2.52 -1.38 -5.51
CA THR A 121 3.87 -1.80 -5.93
C THR A 121 4.00 -3.32 -5.92
N ALA A 122 3.44 -3.98 -4.91
CA ALA A 122 3.06 -5.37 -4.93
C ALA A 122 1.52 -5.47 -5.03
N ILE A 123 1.01 -6.54 -5.60
CA ILE A 123 -0.40 -6.92 -5.50
C ILE A 123 -0.50 -7.88 -4.34
N THR A 124 -1.36 -7.57 -3.37
CA THR A 124 -1.68 -8.49 -2.28
C THR A 124 -3.13 -8.96 -2.38
N ILE A 125 -3.36 -10.23 -2.09
CA ILE A 125 -4.69 -10.83 -1.99
C ILE A 125 -4.79 -11.40 -0.58
N ASP A 126 -5.54 -10.74 0.30
CA ASP A 126 -5.63 -11.06 1.73
C ASP A 126 -6.97 -11.68 2.07
N VAL A 127 -6.94 -12.76 2.84
CA VAL A 127 -8.12 -13.51 3.25
C VAL A 127 -8.51 -13.13 4.68
N ILE A 128 -9.76 -12.74 4.85
CA ILE A 128 -10.38 -12.46 6.14
C ILE A 128 -11.43 -13.52 6.42
N SER A 129 -11.26 -14.25 7.52
CA SER A 129 -12.15 -15.36 7.89
C SER A 129 -13.57 -14.90 8.24
N PRO A 130 -14.55 -15.83 8.33
CA PRO A 130 -15.88 -15.52 8.85
C PRO A 130 -15.87 -14.92 10.26
N LEU A 131 -14.81 -15.17 11.06
CA LEU A 131 -14.62 -14.64 12.40
C LEU A 131 -13.91 -13.26 12.41
N GLY A 132 -13.60 -12.68 11.24
CA GLY A 132 -12.89 -11.42 11.13
C GLY A 132 -11.42 -11.51 11.50
N GLU A 133 -10.77 -12.65 11.24
CA GLU A 133 -9.34 -12.87 11.48
C GLU A 133 -8.57 -12.70 10.16
N PHE A 134 -7.38 -12.12 10.23
CA PHE A 134 -6.44 -12.11 9.10
C PHE A 134 -5.80 -13.48 8.94
N CYS A 135 -6.11 -14.18 7.86
CA CYS A 135 -5.64 -15.54 7.62
C CYS A 135 -4.31 -15.63 6.85
N GLY A 136 -3.87 -14.53 6.26
CA GLY A 136 -2.78 -14.51 5.29
C GLY A 136 -3.30 -14.30 3.88
N GLY A 137 -2.50 -14.68 2.87
CA GLY A 137 -2.89 -14.45 1.48
C GLY A 137 -1.73 -14.64 0.51
N LEU A 138 -1.82 -13.98 -0.65
CA LEU A 138 -0.86 -14.07 -1.73
C LEU A 138 -0.21 -12.70 -1.97
N ILE A 139 1.04 -12.71 -2.45
CA ILE A 139 1.78 -11.49 -2.82
C ILE A 139 2.40 -11.70 -4.19
N PHE A 140 2.13 -10.76 -5.11
CA PHE A 140 2.65 -10.76 -6.47
C PHE A 140 3.31 -9.42 -6.80
N PRO A 141 4.19 -9.36 -7.81
CA PRO A 141 4.67 -8.08 -8.32
C PRO A 141 3.51 -7.25 -8.86
N GLY A 142 3.49 -5.96 -8.56
CA GLY A 142 2.54 -5.02 -9.15
C GLY A 142 2.78 -4.83 -10.66
N VAL A 143 1.74 -4.36 -11.35
CA VAL A 143 1.79 -4.17 -12.81
C VAL A 143 3.01 -3.36 -13.24
N LYS A 144 3.21 -2.17 -12.64
CA LYS A 144 4.37 -1.32 -13.00
C LYS A 144 5.70 -2.00 -12.69
N LEU A 145 5.81 -2.69 -11.55
CA LEU A 145 7.03 -3.41 -11.19
C LEU A 145 7.39 -4.50 -12.23
N CYS A 146 6.39 -5.20 -12.79
CA CYS A 146 6.63 -6.16 -13.87
C CYS A 146 7.25 -5.50 -15.11
N TYR A 147 6.72 -4.34 -15.53
CA TYR A 147 7.28 -3.58 -16.65
C TYR A 147 8.71 -3.10 -16.36
N ASP A 148 8.92 -2.49 -15.19
CA ASP A 148 10.20 -1.96 -14.78
C ASP A 148 11.28 -3.06 -14.78
N VAL A 149 10.98 -4.22 -14.14
CA VAL A 149 11.94 -5.35 -14.07
C VAL A 149 12.28 -5.91 -15.43
N LEU A 150 11.30 -6.08 -16.32
CA LEU A 150 11.56 -6.60 -17.66
C LEU A 150 12.40 -5.62 -18.51
N GLY A 151 12.10 -4.34 -18.47
CA GLY A 151 12.91 -3.32 -19.15
C GLY A 151 14.33 -3.16 -18.58
N GLU A 152 14.49 -3.25 -17.25
CA GLU A 152 15.78 -3.08 -16.59
C GLU A 152 16.68 -4.33 -16.66
N LYS A 153 16.10 -5.53 -16.59
CA LYS A 153 16.85 -6.79 -16.46
C LYS A 153 17.03 -7.54 -17.76
N THR A 154 16.53 -7.03 -18.87
CA THR A 154 16.72 -7.64 -20.19
C THR A 154 17.31 -6.63 -21.18
N SER A 155 18.14 -7.11 -22.09
CA SER A 155 18.84 -6.24 -23.06
C SER A 155 18.01 -5.83 -24.27
N LEU A 156 16.93 -6.58 -24.58
CA LEU A 156 16.17 -6.42 -25.82
C LEU A 156 14.73 -5.99 -25.61
N LEU A 157 14.24 -6.04 -24.37
CA LEU A 157 12.87 -5.61 -24.07
C LEU A 157 12.83 -4.10 -23.83
N PRO A 158 11.87 -3.39 -24.42
CA PRO A 158 11.73 -1.95 -24.23
C PRO A 158 11.21 -1.61 -22.84
N HIS A 159 11.57 -0.43 -22.32
CA HIS A 159 10.91 0.17 -21.17
C HIS A 159 9.53 0.65 -21.59
N LEU A 160 8.49 0.08 -21.00
CA LEU A 160 7.10 0.41 -21.30
C LEU A 160 6.36 0.84 -20.03
N GLU A 161 5.34 1.67 -20.22
CA GLU A 161 4.38 2.02 -19.17
C GLU A 161 3.07 1.26 -19.39
N PRO A 162 2.33 0.94 -18.29
CA PRO A 162 1.02 0.32 -18.40
C PRO A 162 0.07 1.15 -19.24
N GLN A 163 -0.58 0.54 -20.22
CA GLN A 163 -1.58 1.20 -21.05
C GLN A 163 -2.84 0.35 -21.20
N LYS A 164 -3.93 0.97 -21.67
CA LYS A 164 -5.16 0.23 -21.98
C LYS A 164 -4.91 -0.69 -23.17
N LEU A 165 -5.32 -1.96 -23.01
CA LEU A 165 -5.22 -2.97 -24.05
C LEU A 165 -6.54 -3.18 -24.77
N HIS A 166 -6.45 -3.44 -26.07
CA HIS A 166 -7.49 -4.17 -26.78
C HIS A 166 -7.27 -5.67 -26.52
N LEU A 167 -8.27 -6.32 -25.91
CA LEU A 167 -8.20 -7.73 -25.54
C LEU A 167 -7.98 -8.60 -26.79
N ARG A 168 -6.77 -9.15 -26.90
CA ARG A 168 -6.38 -10.20 -27.86
C ARG A 168 -5.82 -11.36 -27.06
N THR A 169 -5.85 -12.55 -27.63
CA THR A 169 -5.35 -13.76 -26.98
C THR A 169 -3.81 -13.79 -26.95
N TYR A 170 -3.14 -13.18 -27.94
CA TYR A 170 -1.68 -13.11 -28.06
C TYR A 170 -1.24 -11.85 -28.81
N GLY A 171 -0.04 -11.37 -28.51
CA GLY A 171 0.59 -10.23 -29.18
C GLY A 171 1.30 -10.67 -30.48
N ARG A 172 1.44 -9.72 -31.39
CA ARG A 172 2.13 -9.91 -32.67
C ARG A 172 3.43 -9.11 -32.77
N ASN A 173 3.76 -8.35 -31.75
CA ASN A 173 5.02 -7.63 -31.60
C ASN A 173 5.40 -7.63 -30.11
N THR A 174 6.64 -7.22 -29.79
CA THR A 174 7.19 -7.27 -28.43
C THR A 174 6.35 -6.45 -27.43
N GLU A 175 5.89 -5.28 -27.81
CA GLU A 175 5.09 -4.41 -26.93
C GLU A 175 3.73 -5.06 -26.60
N GLU A 176 3.02 -5.57 -27.62
CA GLU A 176 1.77 -6.29 -27.41
C GLU A 176 1.97 -7.54 -26.54
N CYS A 177 3.05 -8.30 -26.76
CA CYS A 177 3.38 -9.48 -25.97
C CYS A 177 3.61 -9.12 -24.49
N LEU A 178 4.37 -8.05 -24.23
CA LEU A 178 4.61 -7.56 -22.86
C LEU A 178 3.32 -7.10 -22.18
N HIS A 179 2.52 -6.28 -22.83
CA HIS A 179 1.27 -5.80 -22.28
C HIS A 179 0.28 -6.95 -22.00
N LEU A 180 0.07 -7.85 -22.97
CA LEU A 180 -0.85 -8.98 -22.80
C LEU A 180 -0.34 -9.98 -21.77
N GLY A 181 0.97 -10.24 -21.76
CA GLY A 181 1.59 -11.16 -20.79
C GLY A 181 1.46 -10.62 -19.36
N ILE A 182 1.75 -9.34 -19.11
CA ILE A 182 1.70 -8.76 -17.79
C ILE A 182 0.25 -8.55 -17.34
N ILE A 183 -0.54 -7.78 -18.10
CA ILE A 183 -1.91 -7.40 -17.66
C ILE A 183 -2.84 -8.62 -17.73
N GLY A 184 -2.80 -9.38 -18.83
CA GLY A 184 -3.61 -10.58 -18.97
C GLY A 184 -3.21 -11.67 -17.98
N GLY A 185 -1.91 -11.86 -17.75
CA GLY A 185 -1.40 -12.80 -16.76
C GLY A 185 -1.88 -12.45 -15.35
N ILE A 186 -1.77 -11.18 -14.93
CA ILE A 186 -2.25 -10.72 -13.63
C ILE A 186 -3.77 -10.85 -13.51
N SER A 187 -4.54 -10.50 -14.56
CA SER A 187 -6.00 -10.64 -14.55
C SER A 187 -6.41 -12.10 -14.35
N ASN A 188 -5.84 -13.02 -15.13
CA ASN A 188 -6.13 -14.45 -15.00
C ASN A 188 -5.71 -15.02 -13.64
N LEU A 189 -4.60 -14.53 -13.08
CA LEU A 189 -4.14 -14.92 -11.77
C LEU A 189 -5.12 -14.47 -10.67
N LEU A 190 -5.66 -13.26 -10.77
CA LEU A 190 -6.69 -12.76 -9.85
C LEU A 190 -7.96 -13.63 -9.95
N ASP A 191 -8.44 -13.91 -11.15
CA ASP A 191 -9.62 -14.72 -11.37
C ASP A 191 -9.44 -16.14 -10.80
N LEU A 192 -8.31 -16.80 -11.06
CA LEU A 192 -8.01 -18.13 -10.51
C LEU A 192 -7.90 -18.11 -8.98
N SER A 193 -7.27 -17.08 -8.41
CA SER A 193 -7.14 -16.94 -6.95
C SER A 193 -8.51 -16.79 -6.30
N LEU A 194 -9.44 -16.03 -6.89
CA LEU A 194 -10.79 -15.85 -6.38
C LEU A 194 -11.65 -17.13 -6.48
N ILE A 195 -11.34 -18.03 -7.42
CA ILE A 195 -12.03 -19.32 -7.56
C ILE A 195 -11.58 -20.31 -6.47
N HIS A 196 -10.30 -20.24 -6.07
CA HIS A 196 -9.68 -21.25 -5.18
C HIS A 196 -9.59 -20.82 -3.70
N ILE A 197 -9.81 -19.57 -3.38
CA ILE A 197 -9.86 -19.04 -2.01
C ILE A 197 -11.30 -18.99 -1.51
#